data_94f5ba345893490e74303d2d7def26ec
#
_entry.id   94f5ba345893490e74303d2d7def26ec
#
_cell.length_a   1.000
_cell.length_b   1.000
_cell.length_c   1.000
_cell.angle_alpha   90.00
_cell.angle_beta   90.00
_cell.angle_gamma   90.00
#
_symmetry.space_group_name_H-M   'P 1'
#
loop_
_entity.id
_entity.type
_entity.pdbx_description
1 polymer ?
#
loop_
_entity_poly.entity_id
_entity_poly.type
_entity_poly.pdbx_seq_one_letter_code
_entity_poly.pdbx_strand_id
1 'polypeptide(L)'
;MKKINYNCRTFVNHRNQVIVRVRWNKKNCEVAFPTGLHADPLKWNAETQRPVRGSTHIIGRERNPSRLINERIDVILGAIEEAFSEYALAGVMPTSEDMRDLVNEKIGSVSPIQDTQESVIDKSLKEIFDEFLTEGAKERDWTSVVHYKYEQIWKQLMGCDPNVSLKTLDKAKMIELKEWYVKNNYRNRTITKQFKVLRSFLRWMKANGYPVQDSAIDYKLHLTVTKKNVTYLTFKELKQFYKHQFAPNHKYLERARDMFCFMCFTSLRYSDLAQLKKAHITSKGIDLYTKKTSDHITIPIIDYAQEIIDKYADYEADDGSLFPVPSAQKLNDYIKLAAKDAGLDREVVNTYFIGTQRHDDVNKFYDIISCHDARRTFVCCSLAFGIPAPVVMSCTGHKDYESMKPYIEIASDTQRIELDKWNGVDAKYNIIEMLEKFDAAQLKQAYELIKTLA
;
A
#
# COMPACT_ATOMS: atom_id res chain seq x y z
N MET A 1 -2.00 -40.05 -49.47
CA MET A 1 -2.04 -40.30 -48.01
C MET A 1 -3.46 -40.09 -47.53
N LYS A 2 -4.08 -41.05 -46.86
CA LYS A 2 -5.40 -40.85 -46.24
C LYS A 2 -5.23 -40.10 -44.97
N LYS A 3 -5.74 -38.84 -44.91
CA LYS A 3 -5.74 -38.00 -43.68
C LYS A 3 -6.71 -38.65 -42.67
N ILE A 4 -6.23 -38.90 -41.45
CA ILE A 4 -7.10 -39.36 -40.33
C ILE A 4 -7.86 -38.14 -39.83
N ASN A 5 -9.18 -38.17 -39.86
CA ASN A 5 -10.02 -37.10 -39.35
C ASN A 5 -10.25 -37.31 -37.86
N TYR A 6 -9.87 -36.31 -37.07
CA TYR A 6 -10.08 -36.27 -35.64
C TYR A 6 -10.63 -34.92 -35.20
N ASN A 7 -11.18 -34.86 -34.01
CA ASN A 7 -11.69 -33.66 -33.38
C ASN A 7 -11.19 -33.56 -31.94
N CYS A 8 -10.55 -32.45 -31.61
CA CYS A 8 -10.13 -32.18 -30.25
C CYS A 8 -11.08 -31.20 -29.58
N ARG A 9 -11.36 -31.42 -28.30
CA ARG A 9 -12.12 -30.49 -27.44
C ARG A 9 -11.44 -30.32 -26.11
N THR A 10 -11.25 -29.06 -25.71
CA THR A 10 -10.72 -28.70 -24.40
C THR A 10 -11.83 -28.15 -23.52
N PHE A 11 -11.92 -28.59 -22.28
CA PHE A 11 -12.95 -28.17 -21.34
C PHE A 11 -12.50 -28.33 -19.90
N VAL A 12 -13.21 -27.67 -18.99
CA VAL A 12 -13.05 -27.83 -17.53
C VAL A 12 -14.11 -28.83 -17.05
N ASN A 13 -13.68 -29.88 -16.34
CA ASN A 13 -14.59 -30.89 -15.80
C ASN A 13 -15.21 -30.46 -14.44
N HIS A 14 -16.09 -31.26 -13.87
CA HIS A 14 -16.77 -31.01 -12.58
C HIS A 14 -15.81 -30.91 -11.38
N ARG A 15 -14.55 -31.33 -11.51
CA ARG A 15 -13.48 -31.20 -10.52
C ARG A 15 -12.56 -30.01 -10.81
N ASN A 16 -12.99 -29.12 -11.69
CA ASN A 16 -12.23 -27.96 -12.15
C ASN A 16 -10.92 -28.30 -12.88
N GLN A 17 -10.70 -29.56 -13.30
CA GLN A 17 -9.53 -29.96 -14.05
C GLN A 17 -9.70 -29.62 -15.53
N VAL A 18 -8.63 -29.13 -16.16
CA VAL A 18 -8.59 -28.88 -17.59
C VAL A 18 -8.22 -30.17 -18.33
N ILE A 19 -9.10 -30.58 -19.26
CA ILE A 19 -9.00 -31.82 -19.99
C ILE A 19 -8.97 -31.54 -21.49
N VAL A 20 -8.03 -32.15 -22.23
CA VAL A 20 -8.03 -32.23 -23.68
C VAL A 20 -8.55 -33.59 -24.11
N ARG A 21 -9.67 -33.60 -24.83
CA ARG A 21 -10.31 -34.82 -25.33
C ARG A 21 -10.18 -34.88 -26.84
N VAL A 22 -9.77 -36.01 -27.38
CA VAL A 22 -9.71 -36.26 -28.80
C VAL A 22 -10.62 -37.41 -29.21
N ARG A 23 -11.32 -37.28 -30.35
CA ARG A 23 -12.22 -38.27 -30.94
C ARG A 23 -11.90 -38.46 -32.41
N TRP A 24 -11.92 -39.71 -32.89
CA TRP A 24 -11.71 -40.08 -34.28
C TRP A 24 -12.52 -41.31 -34.69
N ASN A 25 -12.36 -41.82 -35.89
CA ASN A 25 -13.05 -42.98 -36.41
C ASN A 25 -14.58 -42.91 -36.24
N LYS A 26 -15.20 -41.82 -36.76
CA LYS A 26 -16.65 -41.55 -36.62
C LYS A 26 -17.14 -41.58 -35.19
N LYS A 27 -16.30 -41.16 -34.25
CA LYS A 27 -16.56 -41.12 -32.78
C LYS A 27 -16.48 -42.47 -32.03
N ASN A 28 -16.05 -43.56 -32.70
CA ASN A 28 -15.89 -44.86 -32.07
C ASN A 28 -14.64 -44.94 -31.17
N CYS A 29 -13.67 -44.04 -31.35
CA CYS A 29 -12.48 -43.96 -30.53
C CYS A 29 -12.40 -42.60 -29.84
N GLU A 30 -12.11 -42.62 -28.53
CA GLU A 30 -11.98 -41.42 -27.72
C GLU A 30 -10.88 -41.62 -26.68
N VAL A 31 -10.07 -40.58 -26.46
CA VAL A 31 -9.11 -40.49 -25.36
C VAL A 31 -9.17 -39.10 -24.73
N ALA A 32 -9.01 -39.04 -23.41
CA ALA A 32 -8.94 -37.79 -22.66
C ALA A 32 -7.57 -37.69 -21.96
N PHE A 33 -6.94 -36.55 -22.14
CA PHE A 33 -5.65 -36.23 -21.57
C PHE A 33 -5.81 -35.10 -20.56
N PRO A 34 -5.65 -35.36 -19.24
CA PRO A 34 -5.66 -34.33 -18.22
C PRO A 34 -4.38 -33.44 -18.34
N THR A 35 -4.55 -32.15 -18.28
CA THR A 35 -3.40 -31.21 -18.29
C THR A 35 -2.60 -31.20 -17.00
N GLY A 36 -3.16 -31.77 -15.90
CA GLY A 36 -2.62 -31.65 -14.56
C GLY A 36 -2.92 -30.29 -13.89
N LEU A 37 -3.60 -29.37 -14.59
CA LEU A 37 -3.92 -28.03 -14.10
C LEU A 37 -5.42 -27.87 -13.87
N HIS A 38 -5.76 -26.96 -12.93
CA HIS A 38 -7.14 -26.63 -12.61
C HIS A 38 -7.49 -25.22 -13.10
N ALA A 39 -8.74 -25.03 -13.54
CA ALA A 39 -9.26 -23.75 -13.99
C ALA A 39 -10.63 -23.44 -13.38
N ASP A 40 -10.87 -22.17 -13.10
CA ASP A 40 -12.16 -21.65 -12.67
C ASP A 40 -13.13 -21.65 -13.86
N PRO A 41 -14.25 -22.39 -13.81
CA PRO A 41 -15.22 -22.47 -14.90
C PRO A 41 -15.79 -21.08 -15.29
N LEU A 42 -15.88 -20.14 -14.36
CA LEU A 42 -16.37 -18.77 -14.60
C LEU A 42 -15.40 -17.93 -15.44
N LYS A 43 -14.12 -18.33 -15.47
CA LYS A 43 -13.06 -17.69 -16.27
C LYS A 43 -12.67 -18.52 -17.47
N TRP A 44 -13.53 -19.42 -17.92
CA TRP A 44 -13.33 -20.27 -19.08
C TRP A 44 -14.22 -19.83 -20.23
N ASN A 45 -13.62 -19.60 -21.40
CA ASN A 45 -14.36 -19.31 -22.63
C ASN A 45 -14.68 -20.64 -23.34
N ALA A 46 -15.95 -21.00 -23.41
CA ALA A 46 -16.41 -22.24 -24.00
C ALA A 46 -16.32 -22.26 -25.55
N GLU A 47 -16.38 -21.09 -26.19
CA GLU A 47 -16.29 -20.97 -27.66
C GLU A 47 -14.84 -21.17 -28.13
N THR A 48 -13.90 -20.48 -27.51
CA THR A 48 -12.47 -20.64 -27.82
C THR A 48 -11.86 -21.87 -27.16
N GLN A 49 -12.56 -22.50 -26.21
CA GLN A 49 -12.08 -23.63 -25.42
C GLN A 49 -10.77 -23.34 -24.69
N ARG A 50 -10.64 -22.12 -24.17
CA ARG A 50 -9.45 -21.60 -23.52
C ARG A 50 -9.82 -20.75 -22.28
N PRO A 51 -8.90 -20.59 -21.33
CA PRO A 51 -9.07 -19.63 -20.25
C PRO A 51 -9.14 -18.20 -20.79
N VAL A 52 -9.89 -17.33 -20.12
CA VAL A 52 -9.95 -15.92 -20.43
C VAL A 52 -8.55 -15.32 -20.37
N ARG A 53 -8.16 -14.58 -21.41
CA ARG A 53 -6.81 -14.00 -21.55
C ARG A 53 -6.46 -13.11 -20.34
N GLY A 54 -5.27 -13.33 -19.77
CA GLY A 54 -4.78 -12.57 -18.61
C GLY A 54 -5.40 -12.96 -17.28
N SER A 55 -6.31 -13.95 -17.25
CA SER A 55 -6.91 -14.43 -16.01
C SER A 55 -5.95 -15.31 -15.21
N THR A 56 -6.13 -15.31 -13.89
CA THR A 56 -5.51 -16.29 -12.98
C THR A 56 -6.63 -17.11 -12.33
N HIS A 57 -6.50 -18.43 -12.38
CA HIS A 57 -7.45 -19.39 -11.86
C HIS A 57 -6.95 -19.87 -10.49
N ILE A 58 -7.78 -19.70 -9.45
CA ILE A 58 -7.46 -20.07 -8.07
C ILE A 58 -8.44 -21.16 -7.65
N ILE A 59 -7.93 -22.38 -7.44
CA ILE A 59 -8.72 -23.53 -6.97
C ILE A 59 -8.02 -24.08 -5.72
N GLY A 60 -8.63 -23.89 -4.56
CA GLY A 60 -8.01 -24.23 -3.29
C GLY A 60 -6.70 -23.47 -3.06
N ARG A 61 -5.57 -24.18 -3.00
CA ARG A 61 -4.22 -23.60 -2.85
C ARG A 61 -3.49 -23.38 -4.18
N GLU A 62 -4.02 -23.91 -5.27
CA GLU A 62 -3.40 -23.80 -6.59
C GLU A 62 -3.74 -22.47 -7.25
N ARG A 63 -2.77 -21.94 -7.99
CA ARG A 63 -2.84 -20.66 -8.67
C ARG A 63 -2.30 -20.82 -10.09
N ASN A 64 -3.19 -21.01 -11.07
CA ASN A 64 -2.84 -21.28 -12.45
C ASN A 64 -3.10 -20.05 -13.34
N PRO A 65 -2.06 -19.35 -13.85
CA PRO A 65 -2.22 -18.30 -14.83
C PRO A 65 -2.79 -18.87 -16.15
N SER A 66 -3.62 -18.09 -16.86
CA SER A 66 -4.17 -18.49 -18.15
C SER A 66 -3.10 -18.87 -19.18
N ARG A 67 -1.93 -18.23 -19.12
CA ARG A 67 -0.78 -18.56 -19.98
C ARG A 67 -0.31 -20.01 -19.75
N LEU A 68 -0.08 -20.41 -18.50
CA LEU A 68 0.37 -21.76 -18.15
C LEU A 68 -0.63 -22.83 -18.60
N ILE A 69 -1.93 -22.55 -18.42
CA ILE A 69 -2.99 -23.45 -18.87
C ILE A 69 -2.97 -23.58 -20.41
N ASN A 70 -2.82 -22.47 -21.15
CA ASN A 70 -2.74 -22.49 -22.60
C ASN A 70 -1.51 -23.25 -23.10
N GLU A 71 -0.33 -22.98 -22.54
CA GLU A 71 0.90 -23.67 -22.90
C GLU A 71 0.77 -25.20 -22.72
N ARG A 72 0.17 -25.64 -21.63
CA ARG A 72 -0.04 -27.06 -21.38
C ARG A 72 -1.06 -27.69 -22.32
N ILE A 73 -2.12 -26.97 -22.68
CA ILE A 73 -3.08 -27.40 -23.71
C ILE A 73 -2.40 -27.54 -25.06
N ASP A 74 -1.56 -26.56 -25.45
CA ASP A 74 -0.89 -26.53 -26.75
C ASP A 74 0.12 -27.68 -26.87
N VAL A 75 0.84 -28.02 -25.80
CA VAL A 75 1.74 -29.20 -25.76
C VAL A 75 0.95 -30.49 -26.04
N ILE A 76 -0.19 -30.68 -25.38
CA ILE A 76 -1.01 -31.88 -25.56
C ILE A 76 -1.59 -31.94 -26.99
N LEU A 77 -2.07 -30.82 -27.51
CA LEU A 77 -2.61 -30.75 -28.86
C LEU A 77 -1.55 -31.03 -29.92
N GLY A 78 -0.32 -30.50 -29.73
CA GLY A 78 0.82 -30.78 -30.60
C GLY A 78 1.19 -32.26 -30.60
N ALA A 79 1.27 -32.87 -29.42
CA ALA A 79 1.55 -34.31 -29.30
C ALA A 79 0.46 -35.18 -29.97
N ILE A 80 -0.81 -34.78 -29.89
CA ILE A 80 -1.93 -35.45 -30.58
C ILE A 80 -1.78 -35.33 -32.12
N GLU A 81 -1.44 -34.14 -32.62
CA GLU A 81 -1.25 -33.90 -34.04
C GLU A 81 -0.09 -34.72 -34.61
N GLU A 82 1.04 -34.75 -33.90
CA GLU A 82 2.20 -35.59 -34.27
C GLU A 82 1.85 -37.08 -34.29
N ALA A 83 1.15 -37.58 -33.26
CA ALA A 83 0.74 -38.98 -33.17
C ALA A 83 -0.17 -39.39 -34.35
N PHE A 84 -1.16 -38.55 -34.70
CA PHE A 84 -1.99 -38.82 -35.89
C PHE A 84 -1.22 -38.76 -37.19
N SER A 85 -0.21 -37.91 -37.29
CA SER A 85 0.66 -37.82 -38.47
C SER A 85 1.47 -39.10 -38.63
N GLU A 86 2.01 -39.68 -37.54
CA GLU A 86 2.74 -40.94 -37.57
C GLU A 86 1.84 -42.10 -38.03
N TYR A 87 0.63 -42.24 -37.46
CA TYR A 87 -0.32 -43.26 -37.85
C TYR A 87 -0.83 -43.11 -39.28
N ALA A 88 -0.99 -41.87 -39.73
CA ALA A 88 -1.36 -41.58 -41.16
C ALA A 88 -0.23 -41.96 -42.13
N LEU A 89 1.05 -41.77 -41.73
CA LEU A 89 2.22 -42.23 -42.49
C LEU A 89 2.29 -43.76 -42.54
N ALA A 90 2.03 -44.41 -41.42
CA ALA A 90 2.02 -45.88 -41.32
C ALA A 90 0.80 -46.53 -42.02
N GLY A 91 -0.21 -45.73 -42.39
CA GLY A 91 -1.44 -46.24 -43.02
C GLY A 91 -2.37 -47.02 -42.08
N VAL A 92 -2.16 -46.92 -40.76
CA VAL A 92 -2.87 -47.63 -39.72
C VAL A 92 -3.81 -46.69 -38.98
N MET A 93 -5.00 -47.21 -38.59
CA MET A 93 -5.94 -46.48 -37.71
C MET A 93 -5.61 -46.85 -36.25
N PRO A 94 -5.22 -45.89 -35.39
CA PRO A 94 -4.87 -46.17 -34.03
C PRO A 94 -6.09 -46.57 -33.19
N THR A 95 -5.90 -47.47 -32.21
CA THR A 95 -6.85 -47.71 -31.14
C THR A 95 -6.77 -46.60 -30.08
N SER A 96 -7.71 -46.56 -29.13
CA SER A 96 -7.67 -45.62 -28.02
C SER A 96 -6.47 -45.84 -27.08
N GLU A 97 -6.01 -47.05 -26.96
CA GLU A 97 -4.85 -47.45 -26.15
C GLU A 97 -3.54 -46.98 -26.83
N ASP A 98 -3.37 -47.35 -28.11
CA ASP A 98 -2.20 -46.93 -28.89
C ASP A 98 -2.03 -45.39 -28.92
N MET A 99 -3.16 -44.69 -29.10
CA MET A 99 -3.13 -43.22 -29.10
C MET A 99 -2.76 -42.66 -27.72
N ARG A 100 -3.26 -43.27 -26.64
CA ARG A 100 -2.91 -42.84 -25.28
C ARG A 100 -1.43 -43.02 -25.01
N ASP A 101 -0.90 -44.17 -25.35
CA ASP A 101 0.48 -44.55 -25.06
C ASP A 101 1.46 -43.64 -25.87
N LEU A 102 1.21 -43.47 -27.18
CA LEU A 102 2.07 -42.64 -28.02
C LEU A 102 2.02 -41.17 -27.64
N VAL A 103 0.82 -40.64 -27.33
CA VAL A 103 0.69 -39.23 -26.89
C VAL A 103 1.33 -39.07 -25.53
N ASN A 104 1.16 -40.00 -24.58
CA ASN A 104 1.83 -39.91 -23.28
C ASN A 104 3.35 -40.04 -23.40
N GLU A 105 3.87 -40.88 -24.30
CA GLU A 105 5.29 -40.96 -24.62
C GLU A 105 5.80 -39.62 -25.15
N LYS A 106 5.08 -39.00 -26.09
CA LYS A 106 5.43 -37.67 -26.61
C LYS A 106 5.30 -36.57 -25.57
N ILE A 107 4.27 -36.60 -24.72
CA ILE A 107 4.14 -35.69 -23.59
C ILE A 107 5.20 -35.98 -22.51
N GLY A 108 5.58 -37.25 -22.30
CA GLY A 108 6.62 -37.67 -21.36
C GLY A 108 8.03 -37.44 -21.87
N SER A 109 8.25 -37.46 -23.21
CA SER A 109 9.48 -37.04 -23.87
C SER A 109 9.61 -35.51 -23.91
N VAL A 110 8.50 -34.79 -23.94
CA VAL A 110 8.39 -33.43 -23.44
C VAL A 110 8.28 -33.53 -21.94
N SER A 111 9.42 -33.63 -21.25
CA SER A 111 9.51 -33.66 -19.79
C SER A 111 8.40 -32.85 -19.16
N PRO A 112 7.80 -33.32 -17.98
CA PRO A 112 7.03 -32.39 -17.20
C PRO A 112 7.86 -31.12 -17.14
N ILE A 113 7.22 -29.97 -17.22
CA ILE A 113 7.84 -28.68 -16.96
C ILE A 113 8.33 -28.75 -15.51
N GLN A 114 9.25 -29.63 -15.21
CA GLN A 114 10.33 -29.44 -14.29
C GLN A 114 11.17 -28.37 -14.93
N ASP A 115 11.34 -27.29 -14.23
CA ASP A 115 12.40 -26.34 -14.37
C ASP A 115 13.64 -26.89 -15.09
N THR A 116 13.60 -27.02 -16.42
CA THR A 116 14.71 -27.31 -17.30
C THR A 116 14.48 -26.57 -18.61
N GLN A 117 14.25 -25.30 -18.49
CA GLN A 117 15.00 -24.38 -19.26
C GLN A 117 16.01 -23.74 -18.30
N GLU A 118 17.13 -24.40 -18.10
CA GLU A 118 18.39 -23.73 -18.33
C GLU A 118 18.38 -23.23 -19.79
N SER A 119 17.45 -22.40 -20.20
CA SER A 119 17.76 -21.32 -21.11
C SER A 119 18.88 -20.64 -20.34
N VAL A 120 20.10 -20.75 -20.84
CA VAL A 120 21.21 -19.92 -20.43
C VAL A 120 20.67 -18.51 -20.51
N ILE A 121 20.08 -18.05 -19.38
CA ILE A 121 19.76 -16.64 -19.21
C ILE A 121 21.15 -16.06 -19.06
N ASP A 122 21.69 -15.62 -20.19
CA ASP A 122 23.02 -15.02 -20.29
C ASP A 122 23.05 -13.66 -19.56
N LYS A 123 21.90 -13.30 -18.95
CA LYS A 123 21.72 -12.09 -18.16
C LYS A 123 22.12 -12.31 -16.71
N SER A 124 23.01 -11.49 -16.24
CA SER A 124 23.31 -11.37 -14.81
C SER A 124 22.12 -10.86 -14.01
N LEU A 125 22.10 -11.11 -12.70
CA LEU A 125 21.07 -10.57 -11.82
C LEU A 125 20.99 -9.02 -11.89
N LYS A 126 22.13 -8.36 -12.17
CA LYS A 126 22.21 -6.90 -12.35
C LYS A 126 21.47 -6.46 -13.61
N GLU A 127 21.70 -7.12 -14.73
CA GLU A 127 21.00 -6.80 -15.99
C GLU A 127 19.49 -6.99 -15.87
N ILE A 128 19.05 -8.03 -15.18
CA ILE A 128 17.63 -8.27 -14.89
C ILE A 128 17.07 -7.17 -13.98
N PHE A 129 17.85 -6.72 -13.01
CA PHE A 129 17.43 -5.62 -12.13
C PHE A 129 17.32 -4.29 -12.89
N ASP A 130 18.23 -4.00 -13.82
CA ASP A 130 18.17 -2.80 -14.66
C ASP A 130 16.98 -2.82 -15.63
N GLU A 131 16.66 -4.00 -16.16
CA GLU A 131 15.44 -4.23 -16.94
C GLU A 131 14.19 -3.98 -16.09
N PHE A 132 14.14 -4.50 -14.87
CA PHE A 132 13.06 -4.22 -13.93
C PHE A 132 12.89 -2.73 -13.64
N LEU A 133 14.00 -2.00 -13.46
CA LEU A 133 13.94 -0.55 -13.23
C LEU A 133 13.39 0.19 -14.46
N THR A 134 13.69 -0.30 -15.66
CA THR A 134 13.28 0.34 -16.91
C THR A 134 11.84 -0.02 -17.29
N GLU A 135 11.52 -1.31 -17.33
CA GLU A 135 10.21 -1.81 -17.77
C GLU A 135 9.14 -1.67 -16.70
N GLY A 136 9.47 -2.04 -15.45
CA GLY A 136 8.56 -1.89 -14.32
C GLY A 136 8.20 -0.43 -14.05
N ALA A 137 9.12 0.51 -14.35
CA ALA A 137 8.85 1.93 -14.25
C ALA A 137 7.84 2.39 -15.31
N LYS A 138 7.98 1.93 -16.56
CA LYS A 138 7.05 2.26 -17.66
C LYS A 138 5.66 1.66 -17.43
N GLU A 139 5.61 0.40 -16.95
CA GLU A 139 4.35 -0.29 -16.71
C GLU A 139 3.51 0.35 -15.58
N ARG A 140 4.18 0.96 -14.59
CA ARG A 140 3.55 1.42 -13.33
C ARG A 140 3.73 2.90 -13.05
N ASP A 141 4.20 3.69 -14.00
CA ASP A 141 4.44 5.14 -13.87
C ASP A 141 5.20 5.52 -12.59
N TRP A 142 6.36 4.88 -12.37
CA TRP A 142 7.12 5.11 -11.14
C TRP A 142 7.67 6.53 -11.05
N THR A 143 7.48 7.12 -9.90
CA THR A 143 8.15 8.37 -9.54
C THR A 143 9.63 8.12 -9.21
N SER A 144 10.47 9.16 -9.27
CA SER A 144 11.89 9.11 -8.87
C SER A 144 12.09 8.53 -7.45
N VAL A 145 11.14 8.76 -6.54
CA VAL A 145 11.17 8.21 -5.18
C VAL A 145 11.02 6.68 -5.18
N VAL A 146 10.22 6.12 -6.09
CA VAL A 146 10.06 4.67 -6.21
C VAL A 146 11.31 4.05 -6.83
N HIS A 147 11.89 4.66 -7.86
CA HIS A 147 13.19 4.26 -8.42
C HIS A 147 14.26 4.20 -7.32
N TYR A 148 14.42 5.28 -6.57
CA TYR A 148 15.39 5.36 -5.47
C TYR A 148 15.21 4.23 -4.45
N LYS A 149 13.98 3.83 -4.11
CA LYS A 149 13.73 2.71 -3.18
C LYS A 149 14.29 1.38 -3.70
N TYR A 150 14.11 1.09 -4.98
CA TYR A 150 14.65 -0.13 -5.58
C TYR A 150 16.18 -0.08 -5.70
N GLU A 151 16.75 1.05 -6.06
CA GLU A 151 18.20 1.23 -6.05
C GLU A 151 18.81 1.02 -4.66
N GLN A 152 18.13 1.50 -3.60
CA GLN A 152 18.58 1.26 -2.23
C GLN A 152 18.54 -0.21 -1.85
N ILE A 153 17.49 -0.96 -2.23
CA ILE A 153 17.45 -2.41 -1.94
C ILE A 153 18.54 -3.16 -2.70
N TRP A 154 18.83 -2.75 -3.94
CA TRP A 154 19.94 -3.29 -4.71
C TRP A 154 21.27 -3.06 -4.02
N LYS A 155 21.59 -1.83 -3.62
CA LYS A 155 22.79 -1.49 -2.87
C LYS A 155 22.94 -2.31 -1.59
N GLN A 156 21.85 -2.53 -0.88
CA GLN A 156 21.83 -3.31 0.36
C GLN A 156 22.05 -4.80 0.09
N LEU A 157 21.47 -5.34 -0.97
CA LEU A 157 21.68 -6.72 -1.40
C LEU A 157 23.16 -6.96 -1.80
N MET A 158 23.73 -6.04 -2.58
CA MET A 158 25.15 -6.06 -2.94
C MET A 158 26.06 -5.84 -1.74
N GLY A 159 25.65 -5.06 -0.76
CA GLY A 159 26.39 -4.86 0.50
C GLY A 159 26.36 -6.10 1.40
N CYS A 160 25.32 -6.94 1.28
CA CYS A 160 25.23 -8.22 1.95
C CYS A 160 26.09 -9.28 1.25
N ASP A 161 25.94 -9.40 -0.08
CA ASP A 161 26.70 -10.33 -0.91
C ASP A 161 26.93 -9.73 -2.30
N PRO A 162 28.17 -9.28 -2.60
CA PRO A 162 28.52 -8.74 -3.92
C PRO A 162 28.40 -9.76 -5.07
N ASN A 163 28.43 -11.06 -4.74
CA ASN A 163 28.42 -12.16 -5.71
C ASN A 163 27.04 -12.83 -5.82
N VAL A 164 26.00 -12.23 -5.28
CA VAL A 164 24.65 -12.78 -5.36
C VAL A 164 24.23 -12.95 -6.82
N SER A 165 23.67 -14.11 -7.11
CA SER A 165 23.23 -14.52 -8.45
C SER A 165 21.82 -15.10 -8.39
N LEU A 166 21.22 -15.35 -9.55
CA LEU A 166 19.94 -16.05 -9.65
C LEU A 166 19.94 -17.40 -8.91
N LYS A 167 21.04 -18.13 -8.99
CA LYS A 167 21.20 -19.46 -8.37
C LYS A 167 21.29 -19.38 -6.85
N THR A 168 21.91 -18.32 -6.31
CA THR A 168 22.12 -18.15 -4.86
C THR A 168 21.01 -17.36 -4.17
N LEU A 169 20.06 -16.79 -4.93
CA LEU A 169 18.96 -16.00 -4.40
C LEU A 169 17.81 -16.90 -3.92
N ASP A 170 18.05 -17.60 -2.83
CA ASP A 170 17.16 -18.58 -2.20
C ASP A 170 16.74 -18.18 -0.78
N LYS A 171 16.09 -19.09 -0.05
CA LYS A 171 15.72 -18.89 1.36
C LYS A 171 16.94 -18.63 2.27
N ALA A 172 18.07 -19.28 2.00
CA ALA A 172 19.28 -19.09 2.81
C ALA A 172 19.80 -17.65 2.64
N LYS A 173 19.81 -17.14 1.41
CA LYS A 173 20.15 -15.74 1.13
C LYS A 173 19.20 -14.74 1.80
N MET A 174 17.91 -15.05 1.89
CA MET A 174 16.95 -14.20 2.63
C MET A 174 17.27 -14.15 4.13
N ILE A 175 17.71 -15.27 4.70
CA ILE A 175 18.13 -15.33 6.11
C ILE A 175 19.40 -14.50 6.31
N GLU A 176 20.41 -14.70 5.46
CA GLU A 176 21.67 -13.95 5.49
C GLU A 176 21.44 -12.44 5.37
N LEU A 177 20.60 -12.01 4.43
CA LEU A 177 20.21 -10.61 4.26
C LEU A 177 19.51 -10.04 5.51
N LYS A 178 18.62 -10.81 6.15
CA LYS A 178 18.00 -10.40 7.43
C LYS A 178 19.08 -10.19 8.50
N GLU A 179 20.04 -11.11 8.62
CA GLU A 179 21.12 -11.02 9.60
C GLU A 179 22.05 -9.84 9.31
N TRP A 180 22.36 -9.62 8.04
CA TRP A 180 23.12 -8.45 7.60
C TRP A 180 22.44 -7.13 8.01
N TYR A 181 21.12 -7.01 7.83
CA TYR A 181 20.37 -5.83 8.28
C TYR A 181 20.45 -5.64 9.80
N VAL A 182 20.30 -6.71 10.57
CA VAL A 182 20.40 -6.66 12.04
C VAL A 182 21.79 -6.23 12.47
N LYS A 183 22.85 -6.83 11.88
CA LYS A 183 24.24 -6.47 12.14
C LYS A 183 24.56 -5.00 11.81
N ASN A 184 23.90 -4.45 10.80
CA ASN A 184 24.01 -3.04 10.41
C ASN A 184 23.02 -2.11 11.15
N ASN A 185 22.47 -2.54 12.28
CA ASN A 185 21.60 -1.77 13.17
C ASN A 185 20.31 -1.25 12.51
N TYR A 186 19.77 -1.94 11.50
CA TYR A 186 18.48 -1.58 10.93
C TYR A 186 17.33 -1.98 11.86
N ARG A 187 16.40 -1.04 12.11
CA ARG A 187 15.20 -1.31 12.89
C ARG A 187 14.31 -2.35 12.17
N ASN A 188 13.71 -3.28 12.92
CA ASN A 188 12.88 -4.36 12.37
C ASN A 188 11.79 -3.86 11.41
N ARG A 189 11.18 -2.70 11.70
CA ARG A 189 10.21 -2.06 10.80
C ARG A 189 10.82 -1.68 9.44
N THR A 190 12.07 -1.24 9.42
CA THR A 190 12.79 -0.92 8.18
C THR A 190 13.09 -2.21 7.42
N ILE A 191 13.61 -3.23 8.09
CA ILE A 191 13.88 -4.55 7.50
C ILE A 191 12.60 -5.10 6.83
N THR A 192 11.47 -5.06 7.54
CA THR A 192 10.18 -5.52 7.00
C THR A 192 9.77 -4.76 5.72
N LYS A 193 10.04 -3.46 5.65
CA LYS A 193 9.78 -2.65 4.44
C LYS A 193 10.70 -3.04 3.29
N GLN A 194 11.99 -3.23 3.56
CA GLN A 194 12.96 -3.61 2.53
C GLN A 194 12.63 -4.99 1.95
N PHE A 195 12.26 -5.95 2.77
CA PHE A 195 11.81 -7.27 2.30
C PHE A 195 10.53 -7.20 1.46
N LYS A 196 9.62 -6.27 1.74
CA LYS A 196 8.46 -6.03 0.86
C LYS A 196 8.87 -5.52 -0.52
N VAL A 197 9.85 -4.62 -0.58
CA VAL A 197 10.38 -4.07 -1.84
C VAL A 197 11.12 -5.16 -2.61
N LEU A 198 12.00 -5.92 -1.97
CA LEU A 198 12.72 -7.04 -2.59
C LEU A 198 11.75 -8.09 -3.14
N ARG A 199 10.73 -8.46 -2.37
CA ARG A 199 9.72 -9.43 -2.81
C ARG A 199 8.92 -8.95 -4.03
N SER A 200 8.72 -7.64 -4.18
CA SER A 200 8.10 -7.07 -5.37
C SER A 200 8.96 -7.30 -6.62
N PHE A 201 10.27 -7.13 -6.51
CA PHE A 201 11.24 -7.45 -7.57
C PHE A 201 11.25 -8.95 -7.90
N LEU A 202 11.36 -9.82 -6.88
CA LEU A 202 11.35 -11.28 -7.10
C LEU A 202 10.07 -11.76 -7.79
N ARG A 203 8.92 -11.20 -7.44
CA ARG A 203 7.64 -11.51 -8.09
C ARG A 203 7.58 -11.03 -9.53
N TRP A 204 8.15 -9.87 -9.82
CA TRP A 204 8.27 -9.37 -11.19
C TRP A 204 9.18 -10.29 -12.02
N MET A 205 10.33 -10.67 -11.49
CA MET A 205 11.21 -11.65 -12.16
C MET A 205 10.46 -12.94 -12.51
N LYS A 206 9.73 -13.53 -11.53
CA LYS A 206 8.94 -14.74 -11.75
C LYS A 206 7.86 -14.54 -12.80
N ALA A 207 7.16 -13.40 -12.79
CA ALA A 207 6.12 -13.07 -13.76
C ALA A 207 6.66 -12.89 -15.19
N ASN A 208 7.94 -12.52 -15.33
CA ASN A 208 8.63 -12.34 -16.61
C ASN A 208 9.47 -13.57 -17.03
N GLY A 209 9.27 -14.72 -16.37
CA GLY A 209 9.87 -16.00 -16.75
C GLY A 209 11.31 -16.20 -16.30
N TYR A 210 11.84 -15.33 -15.44
CA TYR A 210 13.16 -15.55 -14.85
C TYR A 210 13.12 -16.65 -13.78
N PRO A 211 14.17 -17.50 -13.68
CA PRO A 211 14.24 -18.58 -12.70
C PRO A 211 14.47 -18.02 -11.30
N VAL A 212 13.38 -17.80 -10.56
CA VAL A 212 13.42 -17.37 -9.16
C VAL A 212 12.94 -18.49 -8.27
N GLN A 213 13.68 -18.79 -7.23
CA GLN A 213 13.29 -19.81 -6.28
C GLN A 213 12.08 -19.35 -5.44
N ASP A 214 11.02 -20.15 -5.43
CA ASP A 214 9.81 -19.87 -4.64
C ASP A 214 10.12 -19.73 -3.15
N SER A 215 11.14 -20.45 -2.67
CA SER A 215 11.62 -20.37 -1.29
C SER A 215 12.09 -18.97 -0.88
N ALA A 216 12.59 -18.14 -1.82
CA ALA A 216 12.96 -16.75 -1.57
C ALA A 216 11.72 -15.83 -1.54
N ILE A 217 10.78 -16.05 -2.48
CA ILE A 217 9.53 -15.25 -2.56
C ILE A 217 8.65 -15.49 -1.33
N ASP A 218 8.52 -16.75 -0.92
CA ASP A 218 7.63 -17.18 0.16
C ASP A 218 8.27 -17.09 1.55
N TYR A 219 9.54 -16.67 1.61
CA TYR A 219 10.23 -16.50 2.88
C TYR A 219 9.44 -15.58 3.81
N LYS A 220 9.01 -16.13 4.95
CA LYS A 220 8.31 -15.38 5.99
C LYS A 220 9.31 -14.76 6.94
N LEU A 221 9.33 -13.45 6.98
CA LEU A 221 10.18 -12.69 7.88
C LEU A 221 9.52 -12.64 9.27
N HIS A 222 10.12 -13.33 10.24
CA HIS A 222 9.69 -13.32 11.64
C HIS A 222 10.51 -12.30 12.42
N LEU A 223 9.99 -11.09 12.57
CA LEU A 223 10.59 -10.02 13.36
C LEU A 223 9.51 -9.36 14.21
N THR A 224 9.83 -9.09 15.47
CA THR A 224 8.97 -8.30 16.35
C THR A 224 8.94 -6.84 15.87
N VAL A 225 7.77 -6.34 15.54
CA VAL A 225 7.56 -4.94 15.13
C VAL A 225 6.55 -4.30 16.07
N THR A 226 6.98 -3.26 16.78
CA THR A 226 6.09 -2.48 17.65
C THR A 226 5.04 -1.72 16.85
N LYS A 227 3.86 -1.50 17.43
CA LYS A 227 2.93 -0.48 16.92
C LYS A 227 3.65 0.86 16.90
N LYS A 228 3.42 1.66 15.85
CA LYS A 228 4.02 2.99 15.77
C LYS A 228 3.31 3.91 16.76
N ASN A 229 4.04 4.51 17.69
CA ASN A 229 3.51 5.62 18.48
C ASN A 229 3.09 6.75 17.54
N VAL A 230 1.85 7.19 17.65
CA VAL A 230 1.36 8.33 16.90
C VAL A 230 1.73 9.59 17.68
N THR A 231 2.63 10.37 17.10
CA THR A 231 3.03 11.67 17.64
C THR A 231 2.05 12.71 17.13
N TYR A 232 1.47 13.52 18.01
CA TYR A 232 0.55 14.60 17.69
C TYR A 232 0.54 15.63 18.82
N LEU A 233 0.03 16.84 18.58
CA LEU A 233 -0.23 17.85 19.60
C LEU A 233 -1.60 17.63 20.22
N THR A 234 -1.69 17.64 21.55
CA THR A 234 -2.99 17.83 22.21
C THR A 234 -3.56 19.19 21.83
N PHE A 235 -4.87 19.38 21.97
CA PHE A 235 -5.49 20.69 21.64
C PHE A 235 -4.91 21.83 22.50
N LYS A 236 -4.55 21.54 23.77
CA LYS A 236 -3.89 22.50 24.66
C LYS A 236 -2.51 22.89 24.11
N GLU A 237 -1.70 21.92 23.70
CA GLU A 237 -0.38 22.16 23.09
C GLU A 237 -0.52 22.90 21.75
N LEU A 238 -1.51 22.56 20.93
CA LEU A 238 -1.79 23.24 19.66
C LEU A 238 -2.14 24.72 19.91
N LYS A 239 -3.03 25.01 20.89
CA LYS A 239 -3.36 26.40 21.27
C LYS A 239 -2.16 27.16 21.81
N GLN A 240 -1.32 26.53 22.64
CA GLN A 240 -0.08 27.09 23.14
C GLN A 240 0.85 27.47 22.00
N PHE A 241 1.07 26.54 21.07
CA PHE A 241 1.93 26.74 19.89
C PHE A 241 1.38 27.83 18.97
N TYR A 242 0.10 27.82 18.67
CA TYR A 242 -0.57 28.80 17.82
C TYR A 242 -0.46 30.24 18.37
N LYS A 243 -0.63 30.41 19.68
CA LYS A 243 -0.62 31.72 20.33
C LYS A 243 0.81 32.22 20.70
N HIS A 244 1.82 31.37 20.54
CA HIS A 244 3.18 31.71 20.92
C HIS A 244 3.72 32.90 20.12
N GLN A 245 4.33 33.86 20.79
CA GLN A 245 4.93 35.05 20.19
C GLN A 245 6.43 34.87 20.08
N PHE A 246 6.94 34.96 18.86
CA PHE A 246 8.38 34.87 18.57
C PHE A 246 9.06 36.25 18.65
N ALA A 247 10.34 36.25 18.95
CA ALA A 247 11.13 37.46 18.89
C ALA A 247 11.10 38.06 17.46
N PRO A 248 11.18 39.42 17.30
CA PRO A 248 11.04 40.09 15.99
C PRO A 248 12.01 39.60 14.92
N ASN A 249 13.20 39.13 15.30
CA ASN A 249 14.19 38.55 14.41
C ASN A 249 13.91 37.10 14.01
N HIS A 250 12.91 36.44 14.58
CA HIS A 250 12.51 35.03 14.34
C HIS A 250 11.24 34.92 13.49
N LYS A 251 10.94 35.84 12.61
CA LYS A 251 9.78 35.80 11.70
C LYS A 251 9.68 34.52 10.86
N TYR A 252 10.81 33.85 10.60
CA TYR A 252 10.83 32.58 9.88
C TYR A 252 10.26 31.42 10.71
N LEU A 253 10.43 31.47 12.05
CA LEU A 253 9.81 30.50 12.97
C LEU A 253 8.30 30.74 13.09
N GLU A 254 7.90 32.02 13.15
CA GLU A 254 6.49 32.38 13.14
C GLU A 254 5.78 31.86 11.88
N ARG A 255 6.38 32.07 10.71
CA ARG A 255 5.87 31.51 9.45
C ARG A 255 5.78 29.99 9.47
N ALA A 256 6.80 29.31 10.00
CA ALA A 256 6.79 27.86 10.11
C ALA A 256 5.69 27.35 11.05
N ARG A 257 5.48 28.03 12.19
CA ARG A 257 4.39 27.79 13.12
C ARG A 257 3.03 27.95 12.42
N ASP A 258 2.82 29.05 11.68
CA ASP A 258 1.59 29.34 10.97
C ASP A 258 1.29 28.25 9.93
N MET A 259 2.28 27.83 9.14
CA MET A 259 2.13 26.74 8.16
C MET A 259 1.79 25.40 8.84
N PHE A 260 2.44 25.12 9.93
CA PHE A 260 2.17 23.90 10.70
C PHE A 260 0.78 23.93 11.32
N CYS A 261 0.40 25.02 11.96
CA CYS A 261 -0.93 25.19 12.56
C CYS A 261 -2.04 25.15 11.50
N PHE A 262 -1.82 25.78 10.34
CA PHE A 262 -2.75 25.67 9.22
C PHE A 262 -2.98 24.22 8.77
N MET A 263 -1.90 23.42 8.66
CA MET A 263 -2.03 21.98 8.41
C MET A 263 -2.74 21.24 9.56
N CYS A 264 -2.57 21.69 10.81
CA CYS A 264 -3.33 21.12 11.94
C CYS A 264 -4.83 21.43 11.87
N PHE A 265 -5.21 22.56 11.28
CA PHE A 265 -6.60 22.99 11.18
C PHE A 265 -7.31 22.52 9.90
N THR A 266 -6.54 22.12 8.88
CA THR A 266 -7.07 21.74 7.57
C THR A 266 -6.75 20.30 7.17
N SER A 267 -5.96 19.57 7.96
CA SER A 267 -5.46 18.22 7.63
C SER A 267 -4.58 18.13 6.39
N LEU A 268 -4.26 19.20 5.69
CA LEU A 268 -3.46 19.18 4.47
C LEU A 268 -2.09 18.52 4.69
N ARG A 269 -1.63 17.76 3.71
CA ARG A 269 -0.24 17.31 3.68
C ARG A 269 0.67 18.47 3.26
N TYR A 270 1.94 18.41 3.62
CA TYR A 270 2.91 19.40 3.15
C TYR A 270 2.86 19.59 1.62
N SER A 271 2.76 18.50 0.85
CA SER A 271 2.68 18.57 -0.62
C SER A 271 1.47 19.33 -1.13
N ASP A 272 0.37 19.29 -0.40
CA ASP A 272 -0.88 19.94 -0.76
C ASP A 272 -0.84 21.41 -0.33
N LEU A 273 -0.27 21.71 0.86
CA LEU A 273 -0.01 23.06 1.32
C LEU A 273 0.94 23.80 0.37
N ALA A 274 2.02 23.15 -0.09
CA ALA A 274 3.03 23.77 -0.96
C ALA A 274 2.51 24.12 -2.36
N GLN A 275 1.37 23.55 -2.79
CA GLN A 275 0.72 23.88 -4.05
C GLN A 275 -0.61 24.65 -3.87
N LEU A 276 -0.94 25.01 -2.61
CA LEU A 276 -2.19 25.70 -2.31
C LEU A 276 -2.18 27.11 -2.86
N LYS A 277 -3.17 27.45 -3.71
CA LYS A 277 -3.31 28.75 -4.36
C LYS A 277 -4.53 29.50 -3.80
N LYS A 278 -4.52 30.83 -3.96
CA LYS A 278 -5.68 31.67 -3.61
C LYS A 278 -6.97 31.17 -4.31
N ALA A 279 -6.86 30.68 -5.55
CA ALA A 279 -8.00 30.12 -6.30
C ALA A 279 -8.62 28.86 -5.71
N HIS A 280 -7.93 28.13 -4.84
CA HIS A 280 -8.47 26.96 -4.15
C HIS A 280 -9.35 27.33 -2.94
N ILE A 281 -9.38 28.60 -2.54
CA ILE A 281 -10.23 29.08 -1.46
C ILE A 281 -11.58 29.47 -2.07
N THR A 282 -12.63 28.75 -1.70
CA THR A 282 -13.99 28.92 -2.20
C THR A 282 -14.96 29.20 -1.06
N SER A 283 -16.22 29.54 -1.38
CA SER A 283 -17.28 29.69 -0.38
C SER A 283 -17.60 28.39 0.38
N LYS A 284 -17.16 27.23 -0.14
CA LYS A 284 -17.36 25.91 0.51
C LYS A 284 -16.16 25.49 1.36
N GLY A 285 -15.06 26.22 1.29
CA GLY A 285 -13.80 25.90 1.94
C GLY A 285 -12.63 25.74 0.96
N ILE A 286 -11.63 24.98 1.36
CA ILE A 286 -10.48 24.64 0.52
C ILE A 286 -10.89 23.51 -0.43
N ASP A 287 -10.82 23.77 -1.73
CA ASP A 287 -11.23 22.86 -2.79
C ASP A 287 -10.04 22.54 -3.71
N LEU A 288 -9.54 21.32 -3.66
CA LEU A 288 -8.34 20.94 -4.42
C LEU A 288 -8.23 19.43 -4.70
N TYR A 289 -7.41 19.09 -5.70
CA TYR A 289 -6.93 17.73 -5.93
C TYR A 289 -5.62 17.49 -5.19
N THR A 290 -5.57 16.45 -4.36
CA THR A 290 -4.37 16.12 -3.59
C THR A 290 -3.23 15.64 -4.49
N LYS A 291 -2.01 16.11 -4.27
CA LYS A 291 -0.84 15.78 -5.08
C LYS A 291 -0.47 14.30 -5.05
N LYS A 292 -0.67 13.63 -3.92
CA LYS A 292 -0.20 12.26 -3.71
C LYS A 292 -1.15 11.19 -4.26
N THR A 293 -2.45 11.44 -4.20
CA THR A 293 -3.48 10.42 -4.52
C THR A 293 -4.43 10.87 -5.61
N SER A 294 -4.29 12.11 -6.10
CA SER A 294 -5.17 12.76 -7.09
C SER A 294 -6.65 12.71 -6.69
N ASP A 295 -6.93 12.63 -5.39
CA ASP A 295 -8.28 12.68 -4.87
C ASP A 295 -8.76 14.13 -4.76
N HIS A 296 -9.98 14.38 -5.19
CA HIS A 296 -10.64 15.64 -4.94
C HIS A 296 -11.10 15.70 -3.48
N ILE A 297 -10.77 16.78 -2.79
CA ILE A 297 -11.19 17.01 -1.40
C ILE A 297 -11.71 18.44 -1.24
N THR A 298 -12.74 18.59 -0.44
CA THR A 298 -13.25 19.88 0.01
C THR A 298 -13.16 19.93 1.53
N ILE A 299 -12.39 20.87 2.07
CA ILE A 299 -12.15 21.01 3.52
C ILE A 299 -12.80 22.32 3.99
N PRO A 300 -13.80 22.28 4.88
CA PRO A 300 -14.35 23.48 5.50
C PRO A 300 -13.26 24.27 6.22
N ILE A 301 -13.27 25.59 6.08
CA ILE A 301 -12.32 26.48 6.76
C ILE A 301 -12.94 26.86 8.11
N ILE A 302 -12.24 26.52 9.18
CA ILE A 302 -12.58 26.94 10.56
C ILE A 302 -11.90 28.26 10.88
N ASP A 303 -12.39 28.99 11.88
CA ASP A 303 -11.92 30.34 12.24
C ASP A 303 -10.40 30.43 12.40
N TYR A 304 -9.77 29.47 13.10
CA TYR A 304 -8.31 29.44 13.24
C TYR A 304 -7.55 29.34 11.90
N ALA A 305 -8.11 28.62 10.94
CA ALA A 305 -7.50 28.54 9.61
C ALA A 305 -7.75 29.81 8.82
N GLN A 306 -8.93 30.43 8.98
CA GLN A 306 -9.25 31.72 8.37
C GLN A 306 -8.34 32.84 8.90
N GLU A 307 -8.11 32.93 10.21
CA GLU A 307 -7.17 33.89 10.80
C GLU A 307 -5.76 33.81 10.17
N ILE A 308 -5.31 32.58 9.87
CA ILE A 308 -4.01 32.41 9.18
C ILE A 308 -4.11 32.90 7.72
N ILE A 309 -5.17 32.58 6.99
CA ILE A 309 -5.38 33.05 5.62
C ILE A 309 -5.35 34.59 5.59
N ASP A 310 -6.10 35.22 6.49
CA ASP A 310 -6.22 36.69 6.58
C ASP A 310 -4.87 37.34 6.91
N LYS A 311 -4.06 36.71 7.77
CA LYS A 311 -2.69 37.17 8.08
C LYS A 311 -1.79 37.24 6.85
N TYR A 312 -2.02 36.35 5.86
CA TYR A 312 -1.25 36.32 4.62
C TYR A 312 -2.00 36.89 3.40
N ALA A 313 -3.07 37.68 3.63
CA ALA A 313 -3.89 38.24 2.54
C ALA A 313 -3.05 39.11 1.57
N ASP A 314 -2.12 39.89 2.11
CA ASP A 314 -1.22 40.77 1.34
C ASP A 314 -0.02 40.03 0.71
N TYR A 315 0.10 38.71 0.95
CA TYR A 315 1.17 37.94 0.30
C TYR A 315 0.84 37.74 -1.18
N GLU A 316 1.70 38.21 -2.02
CA GLU A 316 1.62 38.03 -3.48
C GLU A 316 2.75 37.12 -3.96
N ALA A 317 2.41 36.11 -4.73
CA ALA A 317 3.33 35.23 -5.41
C ALA A 317 2.97 35.15 -6.89
N ASP A 318 3.96 35.16 -7.77
CA ASP A 318 3.78 35.13 -9.23
C ASP A 318 2.96 33.90 -9.71
N ASP A 319 3.05 32.78 -8.97
CA ASP A 319 2.33 31.55 -9.27
C ASP A 319 0.94 31.48 -8.60
N GLY A 320 0.53 32.51 -7.87
CA GLY A 320 -0.74 32.59 -7.14
C GLY A 320 -0.79 31.76 -5.86
N SER A 321 0.36 31.32 -5.33
CA SER A 321 0.44 30.58 -4.05
C SER A 321 -0.17 31.36 -2.89
N LEU A 322 -0.90 30.67 -2.01
CA LEU A 322 -1.54 31.30 -0.85
C LEU A 322 -0.53 31.70 0.23
N PHE A 323 0.54 30.93 0.41
CA PHE A 323 1.52 31.09 1.48
C PHE A 323 2.97 30.99 0.98
N PRO A 324 3.94 31.64 1.65
CA PRO A 324 5.38 31.50 1.39
C PRO A 324 5.93 30.21 2.01
N VAL A 325 5.57 29.04 1.43
CA VAL A 325 5.94 27.74 1.98
C VAL A 325 7.39 27.38 1.65
N PRO A 326 8.27 27.19 2.65
CA PRO A 326 9.65 26.76 2.39
C PRO A 326 9.70 25.27 2.00
N SER A 327 10.88 24.79 1.56
CA SER A 327 11.06 23.37 1.27
C SER A 327 10.70 22.49 2.48
N ALA A 328 10.27 21.24 2.23
CA ALA A 328 9.83 20.31 3.28
C ALA A 328 10.87 20.12 4.39
N GLN A 329 12.15 20.05 4.02
CA GLN A 329 13.23 19.92 4.99
C GLN A 329 13.35 21.18 5.86
N LYS A 330 13.43 22.35 5.25
CA LYS A 330 13.50 23.63 5.98
C LYS A 330 12.30 23.84 6.88
N LEU A 331 11.08 23.54 6.39
CA LEU A 331 9.88 23.66 7.19
C LEU A 331 9.95 22.74 8.43
N ASN A 332 10.36 21.49 8.27
CA ASN A 332 10.52 20.56 9.40
C ASN A 332 11.57 21.06 10.41
N ASP A 333 12.71 21.59 9.94
CA ASP A 333 13.75 22.13 10.83
C ASP A 333 13.23 23.34 11.59
N TYR A 334 12.52 24.24 10.94
CA TYR A 334 11.94 25.44 11.56
C TYR A 334 10.80 25.10 12.53
N ILE A 335 9.96 24.10 12.23
CA ILE A 335 8.90 23.63 13.14
C ILE A 335 9.52 23.11 14.44
N LYS A 336 10.62 22.38 14.39
CA LYS A 336 11.32 21.90 15.58
C LYS A 336 11.85 23.04 16.42
N LEU A 337 12.50 24.03 15.81
CA LEU A 337 12.98 25.21 16.50
C LEU A 337 11.82 26.02 17.11
N ALA A 338 10.74 26.21 16.35
CA ALA A 338 9.57 26.91 16.82
C ALA A 338 8.87 26.18 17.97
N ALA A 339 8.78 24.85 17.89
CA ALA A 339 8.21 24.02 18.97
C ALA A 339 9.05 24.07 20.26
N LYS A 340 10.38 24.12 20.12
CA LYS A 340 11.30 24.27 21.24
C LYS A 340 11.13 25.66 21.89
N ASP A 341 11.07 26.71 21.11
CA ASP A 341 10.88 28.08 21.58
C ASP A 341 9.52 28.25 22.29
N ALA A 342 8.48 27.56 21.80
CA ALA A 342 7.16 27.54 22.40
C ALA A 342 7.02 26.62 23.63
N GLY A 343 8.09 25.95 24.06
CA GLY A 343 8.09 25.10 25.26
C GLY A 343 7.33 23.77 25.09
N LEU A 344 7.29 23.20 23.87
CA LEU A 344 6.68 21.89 23.63
C LEU A 344 7.69 20.77 23.94
N ASP A 345 8.07 20.62 25.22
CA ASP A 345 9.23 19.87 25.69
C ASP A 345 8.89 18.51 26.33
N ARG A 346 7.64 18.06 26.26
CA ARG A 346 7.26 16.75 26.82
C ARG A 346 8.09 15.60 26.26
N GLU A 347 8.30 14.59 27.07
CA GLU A 347 9.04 13.39 26.66
C GLU A 347 8.15 12.44 25.87
N VAL A 348 8.73 11.86 24.83
CA VAL A 348 8.10 10.86 23.97
C VAL A 348 9.03 9.65 23.92
N VAL A 349 8.55 8.53 24.43
CA VAL A 349 9.27 7.25 24.39
C VAL A 349 8.93 6.55 23.06
N ASN A 350 9.95 6.22 22.29
CA ASN A 350 9.82 5.48 21.04
C ASN A 350 10.48 4.11 21.15
N THR A 351 9.66 3.09 21.35
CA THR A 351 10.11 1.70 21.47
C THR A 351 10.24 1.06 20.09
N TYR A 352 11.37 0.44 19.81
CA TYR A 352 11.61 -0.34 18.58
C TYR A 352 12.49 -1.55 18.86
N PHE A 353 12.62 -2.43 17.87
CA PHE A 353 13.48 -3.62 17.93
C PHE A 353 14.51 -3.60 16.81
N ILE A 354 15.72 -4.09 17.12
CA ILE A 354 16.76 -4.48 16.19
C ILE A 354 17.00 -5.99 16.44
N GLY A 355 16.61 -6.82 15.46
CA GLY A 355 16.57 -8.27 15.69
C GLY A 355 15.64 -8.62 16.85
N THR A 356 16.19 -9.22 17.92
CA THR A 356 15.46 -9.56 19.14
C THR A 356 15.63 -8.52 20.26
N GLN A 357 16.54 -7.56 20.11
CA GLN A 357 16.84 -6.57 21.13
C GLN A 357 15.85 -5.42 21.10
N ARG A 358 15.29 -5.10 22.26
CA ARG A 358 14.43 -3.94 22.48
C ARG A 358 15.28 -2.70 22.74
N HIS A 359 14.87 -1.59 22.14
CA HIS A 359 15.43 -0.26 22.34
C HIS A 359 14.32 0.73 22.67
N ASP A 360 14.57 1.63 23.60
CA ASP A 360 13.67 2.70 24.00
C ASP A 360 14.41 4.04 23.88
N ASP A 361 14.08 4.84 22.86
CA ASP A 361 14.60 6.18 22.67
C ASP A 361 13.65 7.18 23.36
N VAL A 362 14.15 7.94 24.32
CA VAL A 362 13.44 9.05 24.94
C VAL A 362 13.84 10.35 24.24
N ASN A 363 12.89 11.01 23.60
CA ASN A 363 13.13 12.24 22.88
C ASN A 363 12.22 13.35 23.42
N LYS A 364 12.66 14.61 23.35
CA LYS A 364 11.76 15.73 23.54
C LYS A 364 10.84 15.87 22.31
N PHE A 365 9.58 16.26 22.55
CA PHE A 365 8.60 16.35 21.47
C PHE A 365 9.06 17.27 20.34
N TYR A 366 9.69 18.41 20.67
CA TYR A 366 10.21 19.35 19.66
C TYR A 366 11.31 18.77 18.78
N ASP A 367 12.06 17.74 19.21
CA ASP A 367 13.11 17.12 18.40
C ASP A 367 12.54 16.17 17.30
N ILE A 368 11.33 15.65 17.52
CA ILE A 368 10.74 14.62 16.64
C ILE A 368 9.54 15.11 15.83
N ILE A 369 8.98 16.27 16.17
CA ILE A 369 7.85 16.87 15.45
C ILE A 369 8.18 17.12 13.98
N SER A 370 7.20 16.90 13.10
CA SER A 370 7.32 17.06 11.65
C SER A 370 6.00 17.52 11.04
N CYS A 371 6.02 18.01 9.80
CA CYS A 371 4.81 18.37 9.05
C CYS A 371 3.71 17.30 9.05
N HIS A 372 4.10 16.02 9.10
CA HIS A 372 3.11 14.94 9.10
C HIS A 372 2.34 14.85 10.43
N ASP A 373 2.93 15.34 11.52
CA ASP A 373 2.28 15.35 12.82
C ASP A 373 1.16 16.39 12.90
N ALA A 374 1.18 17.43 12.04
CA ALA A 374 0.07 18.35 11.89
C ALA A 374 -1.23 17.64 11.47
N ARG A 375 -1.15 16.79 10.44
CA ARG A 375 -2.30 16.00 9.99
C ARG A 375 -2.76 14.99 11.05
N ARG A 376 -1.83 14.40 11.80
CA ARG A 376 -2.16 13.53 12.93
C ARG A 376 -2.87 14.32 14.05
N THR A 377 -2.41 15.52 14.32
CA THR A 377 -3.03 16.44 15.27
C THR A 377 -4.47 16.74 14.87
N PHE A 378 -4.73 17.07 13.60
CA PHE A 378 -6.09 17.25 13.10
C PHE A 378 -6.97 16.02 13.39
N VAL A 379 -6.50 14.83 13.00
CA VAL A 379 -7.27 13.59 13.18
C VAL A 379 -7.54 13.30 14.65
N CYS A 380 -6.50 13.34 15.49
CA CYS A 380 -6.62 13.03 16.92
C CYS A 380 -7.51 14.04 17.65
N CYS A 381 -7.34 15.35 17.39
CA CYS A 381 -8.16 16.37 18.01
C CYS A 381 -9.62 16.30 17.53
N SER A 382 -9.86 16.09 16.23
CA SER A 382 -11.21 15.95 15.68
C SER A 382 -11.96 14.78 16.30
N LEU A 383 -11.30 13.61 16.40
CA LEU A 383 -11.89 12.43 17.05
C LEU A 383 -12.11 12.67 18.56
N ALA A 384 -11.19 13.36 19.24
CA ALA A 384 -11.32 13.72 20.66
C ALA A 384 -12.49 14.72 20.90
N PHE A 385 -12.82 15.56 19.90
CA PHE A 385 -14.00 16.43 19.94
C PHE A 385 -15.32 15.72 19.59
N GLY A 386 -15.27 14.40 19.33
CA GLY A 386 -16.44 13.61 18.99
C GLY A 386 -16.88 13.73 17.52
N ILE A 387 -16.04 14.31 16.64
CA ILE A 387 -16.35 14.35 15.21
C ILE A 387 -16.32 12.93 14.66
N PRO A 388 -17.38 12.45 13.98
CA PRO A 388 -17.43 11.08 13.47
C PRO A 388 -16.29 10.76 12.52
N ALA A 389 -15.69 9.58 12.65
CA ALA A 389 -14.54 9.15 11.83
C ALA A 389 -14.79 9.29 10.31
N PRO A 390 -15.98 8.99 9.73
CA PRO A 390 -16.24 9.22 8.31
C PRO A 390 -16.10 10.69 7.89
N VAL A 391 -16.49 11.64 8.75
CA VAL A 391 -16.34 13.08 8.49
C VAL A 391 -14.86 13.47 8.51
N VAL A 392 -14.08 12.98 9.48
CA VAL A 392 -12.63 13.18 9.54
C VAL A 392 -11.96 12.56 8.30
N MET A 393 -12.40 11.38 7.87
CA MET A 393 -11.90 10.71 6.67
C MET A 393 -12.16 11.51 5.40
N SER A 394 -13.32 12.13 5.24
CA SER A 394 -13.62 12.98 4.07
C SER A 394 -12.68 14.19 3.99
N CYS A 395 -12.42 14.88 5.10
CA CYS A 395 -11.48 16.00 5.16
C CYS A 395 -10.02 15.57 4.88
N THR A 396 -9.67 14.37 5.31
CA THR A 396 -8.30 13.86 5.17
C THR A 396 -8.07 13.07 3.88
N GLY A 397 -9.11 12.68 3.14
CA GLY A 397 -9.00 11.81 1.98
C GLY A 397 -8.47 10.40 2.32
N HIS A 398 -8.81 9.86 3.48
CA HIS A 398 -8.56 8.45 3.80
C HIS A 398 -9.67 7.58 3.21
N LYS A 399 -9.28 6.61 2.38
CA LYS A 399 -10.21 5.66 1.72
C LYS A 399 -10.46 4.42 2.56
N ASP A 400 -9.55 4.08 3.45
CA ASP A 400 -9.55 2.86 4.24
C ASP A 400 -9.64 3.16 5.73
N TYR A 401 -10.62 2.55 6.38
CA TYR A 401 -10.84 2.66 7.82
C TYR A 401 -9.66 2.10 8.65
N GLU A 402 -8.97 1.07 8.15
CA GLU A 402 -7.79 0.52 8.81
C GLU A 402 -6.67 1.57 8.96
N SER A 403 -6.60 2.53 8.04
CA SER A 403 -5.64 3.65 8.14
C SER A 403 -5.99 4.63 9.28
N MET A 404 -7.26 4.67 9.72
CA MET A 404 -7.74 5.49 10.83
C MET A 404 -7.64 4.80 12.19
N LYS A 405 -7.62 3.46 12.20
CA LYS A 405 -7.65 2.65 13.41
C LYS A 405 -6.62 3.05 14.48
N PRO A 406 -5.34 3.36 14.17
CA PRO A 406 -4.38 3.81 15.17
C PRO A 406 -4.77 5.12 15.87
N TYR A 407 -5.50 6.00 15.19
CA TYR A 407 -5.98 7.27 15.75
C TYR A 407 -7.24 7.10 16.58
N ILE A 408 -8.11 6.18 16.17
CA ILE A 408 -9.32 5.82 16.91
C ILE A 408 -8.94 5.14 18.23
N GLU A 409 -7.96 4.24 18.20
CA GLU A 409 -7.42 3.59 19.41
C GLU A 409 -6.85 4.63 20.41
N ILE A 410 -6.21 5.69 19.92
CA ILE A 410 -5.69 6.79 20.76
C ILE A 410 -6.81 7.68 21.29
N ALA A 411 -7.81 7.98 20.45
CA ALA A 411 -8.98 8.72 20.87
C ALA A 411 -9.83 7.91 21.87
N SER A 412 -9.74 6.57 21.85
CA SER A 412 -10.45 5.69 22.79
C SER A 412 -9.87 5.71 24.21
N ASP A 413 -8.62 6.14 24.41
CA ASP A 413 -8.14 6.51 25.74
C ASP A 413 -8.93 7.72 26.29
N THR A 414 -9.49 8.55 25.40
CA THR A 414 -10.49 9.56 25.70
C THR A 414 -11.90 8.95 25.93
N GLN A 415 -12.15 7.70 25.51
CA GLN A 415 -13.45 7.02 25.74
C GLN A 415 -13.80 6.90 27.21
N ARG A 416 -12.82 6.79 28.09
CA ARG A 416 -13.07 6.76 29.54
C ARG A 416 -13.65 8.09 30.00
N ILE A 417 -13.15 9.21 29.47
CA ILE A 417 -13.65 10.56 29.72
C ILE A 417 -15.02 10.73 29.04
N GLU A 418 -15.24 10.13 27.87
CA GLU A 418 -16.50 10.17 27.16
C GLU A 418 -17.58 9.29 27.81
N LEU A 419 -17.20 8.13 28.37
CA LEU A 419 -18.11 7.28 29.17
C LEU A 419 -18.46 7.92 30.51
N ASP A 420 -17.55 8.71 31.10
CA ASP A 420 -17.87 9.52 32.28
C ASP A 420 -18.93 10.61 32.00
N LYS A 421 -19.11 10.98 30.71
CA LYS A 421 -20.23 11.86 30.30
C LYS A 421 -21.59 11.18 30.51
N TRP A 422 -21.68 9.85 30.47
CA TRP A 422 -22.91 9.14 30.83
C TRP A 422 -23.33 9.41 32.27
N ASN A 423 -22.35 9.56 33.17
CA ASN A 423 -22.60 9.91 34.59
C ASN A 423 -23.07 11.35 34.75
N GLY A 424 -22.86 12.22 33.75
CA GLY A 424 -23.29 13.61 33.72
C GLY A 424 -24.45 13.92 32.75
N VAL A 425 -24.92 12.91 32.01
CA VAL A 425 -25.97 13.11 30.99
C VAL A 425 -27.24 13.70 31.59
N ASP A 426 -27.67 13.17 32.73
CA ASP A 426 -28.87 13.66 33.42
C ASP A 426 -28.74 15.13 33.83
N ALA A 427 -27.58 15.53 34.35
CA ALA A 427 -27.34 16.93 34.73
C ALA A 427 -27.35 17.86 33.50
N LYS A 428 -26.75 17.42 32.39
CA LYS A 428 -26.73 18.20 31.13
C LYS A 428 -28.08 18.31 30.49
N TYR A 429 -28.88 17.23 30.45
CA TYR A 429 -30.23 17.24 29.96
C TYR A 429 -31.13 18.15 30.81
N ASN A 430 -31.00 18.04 32.14
CA ASN A 430 -31.75 18.90 33.08
C ASN A 430 -31.39 20.37 32.89
N ILE A 431 -30.11 20.71 32.66
CA ILE A 431 -29.70 22.10 32.39
C ILE A 431 -30.27 22.58 31.05
N ILE A 432 -30.20 21.76 29.99
CA ILE A 432 -30.79 22.12 28.69
C ILE A 432 -32.29 22.33 28.78
N GLU A 433 -33.02 21.45 29.46
CA GLU A 433 -34.46 21.55 29.67
C GLU A 433 -34.82 22.78 30.52
N MET A 434 -33.97 23.15 31.49
CA MET A 434 -34.12 24.39 32.25
C MET A 434 -33.90 25.62 31.35
N LEU A 435 -32.86 25.61 30.51
CA LEU A 435 -32.55 26.72 29.61
C LEU A 435 -33.62 26.93 28.53
N GLU A 436 -34.27 25.86 28.06
CA GLU A 436 -35.37 25.94 27.12
C GLU A 436 -36.62 26.63 27.70
N LYS A 437 -36.76 26.64 29.02
CA LYS A 437 -37.87 27.32 29.73
C LYS A 437 -37.54 28.78 30.06
N PHE A 438 -36.30 29.24 29.82
CA PHE A 438 -35.88 30.61 30.12
C PHE A 438 -36.24 31.56 28.98
N ASP A 439 -36.69 32.76 29.35
CA ASP A 439 -36.83 33.86 28.40
C ASP A 439 -35.46 34.47 28.04
N ALA A 440 -35.45 35.39 27.06
CA ALA A 440 -34.19 36.00 26.57
C ALA A 440 -33.38 36.73 27.64
N ALA A 441 -34.03 37.30 28.64
CA ALA A 441 -33.40 38.01 29.75
C ALA A 441 -32.74 37.01 30.71
N GLN A 442 -33.44 35.93 31.04
CA GLN A 442 -32.96 34.84 31.89
C GLN A 442 -31.79 34.08 31.23
N LEU A 443 -31.85 33.82 29.91
CA LEU A 443 -30.75 33.24 29.14
C LEU A 443 -29.49 34.11 29.18
N LYS A 444 -29.66 35.44 29.09
CA LYS A 444 -28.54 36.38 29.18
C LYS A 444 -27.89 36.37 30.56
N GLN A 445 -28.71 36.33 31.64
CA GLN A 445 -28.22 36.22 33.00
C GLN A 445 -27.49 34.91 33.26
N ALA A 446 -28.05 33.78 32.79
CA ALA A 446 -27.40 32.46 32.91
C ALA A 446 -26.05 32.42 32.17
N TYR A 447 -26.00 33.02 30.97
CA TYR A 447 -24.75 33.12 30.19
C TYR A 447 -23.67 33.92 30.94
N GLU A 448 -24.00 35.08 31.49
CA GLU A 448 -23.04 35.90 32.25
C GLU A 448 -22.57 35.20 33.52
N LEU A 449 -23.48 34.48 34.22
CA LEU A 449 -23.11 33.67 35.40
C LEU A 449 -22.17 32.54 35.05
N ILE A 450 -22.44 31.79 33.98
CA ILE A 450 -21.57 30.68 33.53
C ILE A 450 -20.20 31.23 33.11
N LYS A 451 -20.16 32.39 32.46
CA LYS A 451 -18.92 33.04 32.03
C LYS A 451 -18.03 33.48 33.21
N THR A 452 -18.62 33.78 34.36
CA THR A 452 -17.84 34.13 35.58
C THR A 452 -17.34 32.90 36.32
N LEU A 453 -17.91 31.71 36.06
CA LEU A 453 -17.51 30.45 36.68
C LEU A 453 -16.50 29.65 35.83
N ALA A 454 -16.31 29.99 34.55
CA ALA A 454 -15.38 29.39 33.61
C ALA A 454 -14.07 30.17 33.51
#